data_97f1cd57e35f5d1fb3d7565118d71d14
#
_entry.id   97f1cd57e35f5d1fb3d7565118d71d14
#
_cell.length_a   1.000
_cell.length_b   1.000
_cell.length_c   1.000
_cell.angle_alpha   90.00
_cell.angle_beta   90.00
_cell.angle_gamma   90.00
#
_symmetry.space_group_name_H-M   'P 1'
#
loop_
_entity.id
_entity.type
_entity.pdbx_description
1 polymer ?
#
loop_
_entity_poly.entity_id
_entity_poly.type
_entity_poly.pdbx_seq_one_letter_code
_entity_poly.pdbx_strand_id
1 'polypeptide(L)'
;MAGNPERRAALVDAGVEVLAREGARGLTFRAVDAEAHVPVGTASNYFTNRDDLLRQIDVRLHSRLAPDPEVFAALMNRPKDRSLVAAFMHDLLARATRDRTGYLALLEMRLEATRRPGLRASFTKSVRGDLEEALEHHRAAGLPGGDATVTVLYLAMLGLLLEHLTLPGVLDGVLPGVSVPDGLVDRIVATIVPEG
;
A
#
# COMPACT_ATOMS: atom_id res chain seq x y z
N MET A 1 -5.71 31.89 7.06
CA MET A 1 -6.98 31.15 7.29
C MET A 1 -6.66 29.67 7.29
N ALA A 2 -6.96 28.94 8.36
CA ALA A 2 -6.83 27.47 8.33
C ALA A 2 -7.85 26.94 7.31
N GLY A 3 -7.37 26.31 6.23
CA GLY A 3 -8.24 25.76 5.19
C GLY A 3 -9.13 24.66 5.79
N ASN A 4 -10.33 24.49 5.25
CA ASN A 4 -11.29 23.46 5.67
C ASN A 4 -10.64 22.08 5.57
N PRO A 5 -10.46 21.32 6.70
CA PRO A 5 -9.79 20.02 6.70
C PRO A 5 -10.49 18.98 5.81
N GLU A 6 -11.81 18.97 5.78
CA GLU A 6 -12.60 18.06 4.95
C GLU A 6 -12.36 18.31 3.46
N ARG A 7 -12.30 19.60 3.08
CA ARG A 7 -11.99 19.99 1.70
C ARG A 7 -10.58 19.59 1.30
N ARG A 8 -9.61 19.73 2.23
CA ARG A 8 -8.24 19.28 2.02
C ARG A 8 -8.19 17.77 1.81
N ALA A 9 -8.87 16.99 2.66
CA ALA A 9 -8.94 15.53 2.53
C ALA A 9 -9.55 15.12 1.19
N ALA A 10 -10.67 15.74 0.77
CA ALA A 10 -11.30 15.47 -0.52
C ALA A 10 -10.38 15.76 -1.71
N LEU A 11 -9.58 16.83 -1.65
CA LEU A 11 -8.59 17.14 -2.68
C LEU A 11 -7.43 16.15 -2.71
N VAL A 12 -6.99 15.64 -1.55
CA VAL A 12 -5.97 14.60 -1.47
C VAL A 12 -6.49 13.28 -2.03
N ASP A 13 -7.73 12.88 -1.68
CA ASP A 13 -8.38 11.69 -2.24
C ASP A 13 -8.54 11.79 -3.77
N ALA A 14 -8.99 12.94 -4.28
CA ALA A 14 -9.02 13.20 -5.72
C ALA A 14 -7.61 13.09 -6.35
N GLY A 15 -6.58 13.54 -5.64
CA GLY A 15 -5.19 13.38 -6.06
C GLY A 15 -4.76 11.92 -6.18
N VAL A 16 -5.22 11.05 -5.28
CA VAL A 16 -5.00 9.59 -5.36
C VAL A 16 -5.64 9.00 -6.61
N GLU A 17 -6.91 9.35 -6.89
CA GLU A 17 -7.64 8.86 -8.07
C GLU A 17 -6.97 9.30 -9.39
N VAL A 18 -6.59 10.58 -9.49
CA VAL A 18 -5.85 11.11 -10.65
C VAL A 18 -4.51 10.41 -10.81
N LEU A 19 -3.76 10.23 -9.74
CA LEU A 19 -2.45 9.59 -9.76
C LEU A 19 -2.54 8.13 -10.24
N ALA A 20 -3.52 7.37 -9.75
CA ALA A 20 -3.74 5.99 -10.17
C ALA A 20 -4.15 5.84 -11.64
N ARG A 21 -4.99 6.76 -12.14
CA ARG A 21 -5.54 6.71 -13.49
C ARG A 21 -4.63 7.29 -14.56
N GLU A 22 -3.95 8.40 -14.25
CA GLU A 22 -3.22 9.22 -15.23
C GLU A 22 -1.71 9.24 -14.98
N GLY A 23 -1.28 8.58 -13.90
CA GLY A 23 0.11 8.59 -13.47
C GLY A 23 0.58 9.94 -12.95
N ALA A 24 1.86 9.99 -12.55
CA ALA A 24 2.42 11.20 -11.99
C ALA A 24 2.39 12.40 -12.96
N ARG A 25 2.43 12.20 -14.27
CA ARG A 25 2.38 13.31 -15.25
C ARG A 25 1.00 13.97 -15.30
N GLY A 26 -0.07 13.20 -15.12
CA GLY A 26 -1.44 13.69 -15.08
C GLY A 26 -1.79 14.44 -13.79
N LEU A 27 -1.04 14.23 -12.71
CA LEU A 27 -1.31 14.87 -11.42
C LEU A 27 -0.99 16.37 -11.46
N THR A 28 -1.99 17.16 -11.81
CA THR A 28 -1.96 18.63 -11.79
C THR A 28 -3.02 19.17 -10.86
N PHE A 29 -2.87 20.38 -10.33
CA PHE A 29 -3.91 21.00 -9.50
C PHE A 29 -5.26 21.12 -10.24
N ARG A 30 -5.23 21.39 -11.54
CA ARG A 30 -6.43 21.44 -12.37
C ARG A 30 -7.13 20.08 -12.49
N ALA A 31 -6.36 19.00 -12.65
CA ALA A 31 -6.91 17.64 -12.68
C ALA A 31 -7.51 17.25 -11.32
N VAL A 32 -6.84 17.63 -10.23
CA VAL A 32 -7.34 17.42 -8.86
C VAL A 32 -8.63 18.22 -8.60
N ASP A 33 -8.69 19.49 -9.03
CA ASP A 33 -9.91 20.29 -8.91
C ASP A 33 -11.09 19.67 -9.67
N ALA A 34 -10.83 19.19 -10.89
CA ALA A 34 -11.83 18.53 -11.71
C ALA A 34 -12.33 17.22 -11.07
N GLU A 35 -11.44 16.39 -10.60
CA GLU A 35 -11.77 15.12 -9.93
C GLU A 35 -12.54 15.33 -8.62
N ALA A 36 -12.14 16.34 -7.84
CA ALA A 36 -12.82 16.71 -6.59
C ALA A 36 -14.15 17.49 -6.82
N HIS A 37 -14.52 17.75 -8.07
CA HIS A 37 -15.72 18.53 -8.44
C HIS A 37 -15.77 19.91 -7.77
N VAL A 38 -14.62 20.61 -7.74
CA VAL A 38 -14.51 21.95 -7.16
C VAL A 38 -14.10 22.99 -8.21
N PRO A 39 -14.31 24.30 -7.95
CA PRO A 39 -13.87 25.36 -8.87
C PRO A 39 -12.36 25.29 -9.14
N VAL A 40 -11.97 25.57 -10.39
CA VAL A 40 -10.56 25.63 -10.80
C VAL A 40 -9.80 26.64 -9.95
N GLY A 41 -8.62 26.25 -9.48
CA GLY A 41 -7.79 27.04 -8.58
C GLY A 41 -7.99 26.72 -7.09
N THR A 42 -8.95 25.84 -6.76
CA THR A 42 -9.18 25.44 -5.36
C THR A 42 -7.95 24.74 -4.79
N ALA A 43 -7.39 23.73 -5.47
CA ALA A 43 -6.23 22.97 -4.98
C ALA A 43 -5.01 23.87 -4.72
N SER A 44 -4.79 24.90 -5.54
CA SER A 44 -3.69 25.85 -5.35
C SER A 44 -3.80 26.70 -4.07
N ASN A 45 -4.98 26.76 -3.44
CA ASN A 45 -5.17 27.41 -2.15
C ASN A 45 -4.84 26.47 -0.96
N TYR A 46 -4.75 25.15 -1.21
CA TYR A 46 -4.51 24.13 -0.17
C TYR A 46 -3.11 23.55 -0.22
N PHE A 47 -2.48 23.52 -1.38
CA PHE A 47 -1.15 22.93 -1.60
C PHE A 47 -0.20 23.99 -2.16
N THR A 48 0.96 24.13 -1.51
CA THR A 48 1.98 25.11 -1.90
C THR A 48 2.57 24.82 -3.28
N ASN A 49 2.74 23.53 -3.58
CA ASN A 49 3.27 23.03 -4.85
C ASN A 49 2.92 21.55 -5.00
N ARG A 50 3.31 20.97 -6.14
CA ARG A 50 3.06 19.56 -6.44
C ARG A 50 3.75 18.59 -5.46
N ASP A 51 4.92 18.94 -4.96
CA ASP A 51 5.64 18.09 -4.00
C ASP A 51 4.91 18.06 -2.64
N ASP A 52 4.27 19.18 -2.26
CA ASP A 52 3.41 19.22 -1.08
C ASP A 52 2.18 18.31 -1.23
N LEU A 53 1.52 18.35 -2.40
CA LEU A 53 0.41 17.44 -2.71
C LEU A 53 0.85 15.98 -2.67
N LEU A 54 1.98 15.64 -3.30
CA LEU A 54 2.52 14.27 -3.29
C LEU A 54 2.83 13.77 -1.87
N ARG A 55 3.38 14.61 -0.99
CA ARG A 55 3.59 14.24 0.42
C ARG A 55 2.29 13.96 1.16
N GLN A 56 1.22 14.74 0.88
CA GLN A 56 -0.07 14.51 1.51
C GLN A 56 -0.78 13.27 0.95
N ILE A 57 -0.59 12.97 -0.34
CA ILE A 57 -1.02 11.70 -0.94
C ILE A 57 -0.30 10.53 -0.27
N ASP A 58 1.02 10.61 -0.04
CA ASP A 58 1.79 9.58 0.66
C ASP A 58 1.18 9.24 2.02
N VAL A 59 0.96 10.24 2.86
CA VAL A 59 0.31 10.06 4.18
C VAL A 59 -1.08 9.43 4.05
N ARG A 60 -1.85 9.86 3.05
CA ARG A 60 -3.21 9.35 2.82
C ARG A 60 -3.20 7.88 2.38
N LEU A 61 -2.27 7.50 1.51
CA LEU A 61 -2.12 6.12 1.04
C LEU A 61 -1.77 5.17 2.18
N HIS A 62 -0.84 5.55 3.07
CA HIS A 62 -0.52 4.77 4.26
C HIS A 62 -1.75 4.55 5.14
N SER A 63 -2.56 5.59 5.37
CA SER A 63 -3.81 5.47 6.13
C SER A 63 -4.86 4.58 5.43
N ARG A 64 -5.02 4.69 4.11
CA ARG A 64 -5.99 3.89 3.33
C ARG A 64 -5.63 2.41 3.27
N LEU A 65 -4.34 2.11 3.19
CA LEU A 65 -3.81 0.74 3.05
C LEU A 65 -3.44 0.12 4.40
N ALA A 66 -3.58 0.83 5.51
CA ALA A 66 -3.33 0.32 6.84
C ALA A 66 -4.26 -0.85 7.19
N PRO A 67 -3.83 -1.80 8.04
CA PRO A 67 -4.71 -2.83 8.57
C PRO A 67 -5.89 -2.21 9.33
N ASP A 68 -7.07 -2.83 9.19
CA ASP A 68 -8.21 -2.50 10.05
C ASP A 68 -7.89 -2.92 11.49
N PRO A 69 -7.99 -2.02 12.48
CA PRO A 69 -7.66 -2.35 13.88
C PRO A 69 -8.47 -3.50 14.46
N GLU A 70 -9.74 -3.65 14.07
CA GLU A 70 -10.60 -4.74 14.57
C GLU A 70 -10.18 -6.08 13.95
N VAL A 71 -9.90 -6.10 12.64
CA VAL A 71 -9.36 -7.28 11.95
C VAL A 71 -8.01 -7.68 12.52
N PHE A 72 -7.11 -6.73 12.72
CA PHE A 72 -5.81 -6.97 13.31
C PHE A 72 -5.93 -7.56 14.72
N ALA A 73 -6.77 -6.96 15.57
CA ALA A 73 -7.01 -7.46 16.94
C ALA A 73 -7.59 -8.89 16.93
N ALA A 74 -8.53 -9.18 16.01
CA ALA A 74 -9.11 -10.52 15.87
C ALA A 74 -8.05 -11.55 15.45
N LEU A 75 -7.16 -11.21 14.51
CA LEU A 75 -6.05 -12.05 14.10
C LEU A 75 -5.08 -12.29 15.27
N MET A 76 -4.78 -11.28 16.06
CA MET A 76 -3.89 -11.39 17.21
C MET A 76 -4.40 -12.31 18.32
N ASN A 77 -5.67 -12.69 18.30
CA ASN A 77 -6.25 -13.69 19.24
C ASN A 77 -6.06 -15.14 18.76
N ARG A 78 -5.52 -15.39 17.57
CA ARG A 78 -5.26 -16.73 17.02
C ARG A 78 -3.94 -17.33 17.57
N PRO A 79 -3.74 -18.66 17.46
CA PRO A 79 -2.43 -19.28 17.72
C PRO A 79 -1.30 -18.60 16.96
N LYS A 80 -0.13 -18.50 17.61
CA LYS A 80 1.05 -17.79 17.07
C LYS A 80 1.90 -18.70 16.21
N ASP A 81 1.33 -19.21 15.14
CA ASP A 81 1.91 -20.19 14.23
C ASP A 81 1.95 -19.66 12.77
N ARG A 82 2.42 -20.50 11.85
CA ARG A 82 2.48 -20.20 10.42
C ARG A 82 1.10 -19.80 9.85
N SER A 83 0.00 -20.37 10.37
CA SER A 83 -1.33 -20.07 9.87
C SER A 83 -1.75 -18.64 10.17
N LEU A 84 -1.27 -18.07 11.27
CA LEU A 84 -1.49 -16.65 11.57
C LEU A 84 -0.70 -15.74 10.60
N VAL A 85 0.53 -16.11 10.26
CA VAL A 85 1.31 -15.37 9.24
C VAL A 85 0.58 -15.41 7.90
N ALA A 86 0.05 -16.59 7.49
CA ALA A 86 -0.76 -16.69 6.27
C ALA A 86 -2.00 -15.78 6.33
N ALA A 87 -2.68 -15.73 7.47
CA ALA A 87 -3.86 -14.88 7.63
C ALA A 87 -3.53 -13.38 7.51
N PHE A 88 -2.39 -12.92 8.02
CA PHE A 88 -1.93 -11.54 7.78
C PHE A 88 -1.62 -11.26 6.31
N MET A 89 -1.03 -12.22 5.60
CA MET A 89 -0.73 -12.06 4.17
C MET A 89 -2.00 -12.04 3.32
N HIS A 90 -3.00 -12.86 3.67
CA HIS A 90 -4.34 -12.80 3.05
C HIS A 90 -5.05 -11.48 3.33
N ASP A 91 -4.97 -10.94 4.55
CA ASP A 91 -5.51 -9.62 4.86
C ASP A 91 -4.83 -8.52 4.04
N LEU A 92 -3.50 -8.57 3.90
CA LEU A 92 -2.77 -7.64 3.05
C LEU A 92 -3.24 -7.70 1.59
N LEU A 93 -3.38 -8.90 1.03
CA LEU A 93 -3.91 -9.11 -0.32
C LEU A 93 -5.33 -8.56 -0.46
N ALA A 94 -6.21 -8.86 0.50
CA ALA A 94 -7.60 -8.41 0.48
C ALA A 94 -7.70 -6.88 0.55
N ARG A 95 -6.90 -6.21 1.39
CA ARG A 95 -6.85 -4.74 1.48
C ARG A 95 -6.37 -4.11 0.18
N ALA A 96 -5.28 -4.60 -0.38
CA ALA A 96 -4.73 -4.10 -1.63
C ALA A 96 -5.68 -4.31 -2.82
N THR A 97 -6.41 -5.43 -2.85
CA THR A 97 -7.42 -5.71 -3.88
C THR A 97 -8.66 -4.83 -3.72
N ARG A 98 -9.10 -4.60 -2.48
CA ARG A 98 -10.26 -3.73 -2.17
C ARG A 98 -9.98 -2.28 -2.54
N ASP A 99 -8.80 -1.77 -2.23
CA ASP A 99 -8.36 -0.43 -2.62
C ASP A 99 -7.28 -0.51 -3.73
N ARG A 100 -7.67 -1.12 -4.86
CA ARG A 100 -6.78 -1.23 -6.03
C ARG A 100 -6.28 0.13 -6.49
N THR A 101 -7.12 1.16 -6.46
CA THR A 101 -6.74 2.53 -6.83
C THR A 101 -5.64 3.07 -5.92
N GLY A 102 -5.79 2.93 -4.60
CA GLY A 102 -4.76 3.33 -3.65
C GLY A 102 -3.44 2.59 -3.88
N TYR A 103 -3.50 1.28 -4.17
CA TYR A 103 -2.29 0.51 -4.45
C TYR A 103 -1.61 0.91 -5.76
N LEU A 104 -2.36 1.17 -6.83
CA LEU A 104 -1.80 1.68 -8.08
C LEU A 104 -1.17 3.07 -7.91
N ALA A 105 -1.82 3.95 -7.15
CA ALA A 105 -1.23 5.24 -6.80
C ALA A 105 0.09 5.10 -6.01
N LEU A 106 0.17 4.10 -5.11
CA LEU A 106 1.41 3.77 -4.38
C LEU A 106 2.54 3.35 -5.34
N LEU A 107 2.23 2.55 -6.37
CA LEU A 107 3.20 2.17 -7.40
C LEU A 107 3.67 3.37 -8.23
N GLU A 108 2.75 4.26 -8.62
CA GLU A 108 3.09 5.51 -9.31
C GLU A 108 3.97 6.42 -8.43
N MET A 109 3.70 6.50 -7.13
CA MET A 109 4.56 7.21 -6.17
C MET A 109 5.98 6.63 -6.15
N ARG A 110 6.13 5.30 -6.17
CA ARG A 110 7.45 4.62 -6.24
C ARG A 110 8.22 5.03 -7.51
N LEU A 111 7.54 5.04 -8.66
CA LEU A 111 8.14 5.44 -9.92
C LEU A 111 8.52 6.93 -9.94
N GLU A 112 7.66 7.80 -9.44
CA GLU A 112 7.95 9.23 -9.37
C GLU A 112 9.08 9.56 -8.39
N ALA A 113 9.21 8.82 -7.29
CA ALA A 113 10.30 8.95 -6.33
C ALA A 113 11.69 8.70 -6.96
N THR A 114 11.79 7.89 -8.03
CA THR A 114 13.06 7.70 -8.75
C THR A 114 13.58 8.98 -9.40
N ARG A 115 12.69 9.93 -9.70
CA ARG A 115 12.96 11.18 -10.42
C ARG A 115 13.03 12.40 -9.50
N ARG A 116 12.57 12.28 -8.22
CA ARG A 116 12.45 13.38 -7.26
C ARG A 116 13.16 13.04 -5.95
N PRO A 117 14.39 13.56 -5.72
CA PRO A 117 15.16 13.21 -4.52
C PRO A 117 14.44 13.49 -3.20
N GLY A 118 13.72 14.61 -3.09
CA GLY A 118 12.95 14.95 -1.88
C GLY A 118 11.79 13.97 -1.62
N LEU A 119 11.04 13.61 -2.66
CA LEU A 119 9.97 12.61 -2.58
C LEU A 119 10.57 11.23 -2.23
N ARG A 120 11.68 10.85 -2.87
CA ARG A 120 12.36 9.59 -2.57
C ARG A 120 12.75 9.50 -1.10
N ALA A 121 13.30 10.56 -0.53
CA ALA A 121 13.71 10.56 0.88
C ALA A 121 12.51 10.38 1.82
N SER A 122 11.41 11.16 1.61
CA SER A 122 10.21 11.04 2.43
C SER A 122 9.53 9.67 2.26
N PHE A 123 9.33 9.22 1.05
CA PHE A 123 8.68 7.96 0.73
C PHE A 123 9.49 6.74 1.23
N THR A 124 10.83 6.78 1.10
CA THR A 124 11.69 5.74 1.69
C THR A 124 11.53 5.67 3.21
N LYS A 125 11.42 6.83 3.86
CA LYS A 125 11.19 6.87 5.32
C LYS A 125 9.85 6.24 5.71
N SER A 126 8.77 6.55 4.97
CA SER A 126 7.45 5.98 5.23
C SER A 126 7.44 4.46 5.06
N VAL A 127 7.89 3.96 3.89
CA VAL A 127 7.92 2.51 3.61
C VAL A 127 8.84 1.75 4.58
N ARG A 128 9.96 2.37 4.98
CA ARG A 128 10.85 1.79 5.99
C ARG A 128 10.17 1.72 7.36
N GLY A 129 9.43 2.75 7.74
CA GLY A 129 8.66 2.75 8.98
C GLY A 129 7.64 1.62 9.04
N ASP A 130 6.89 1.41 7.96
CA ASP A 130 5.93 0.29 7.87
C ASP A 130 6.61 -1.08 8.02
N LEU A 131 7.79 -1.25 7.40
CA LEU A 131 8.55 -2.50 7.52
C LEU A 131 9.10 -2.70 8.93
N GLU A 132 9.63 -1.64 9.56
CA GLU A 132 10.13 -1.68 10.93
C GLU A 132 9.00 -2.01 11.93
N GLU A 133 7.81 -1.45 11.74
CA GLU A 133 6.61 -1.76 12.53
C GLU A 133 6.18 -3.22 12.34
N ALA A 134 6.18 -3.73 11.10
CA ALA A 134 5.88 -5.14 10.82
C ALA A 134 6.88 -6.09 11.48
N LEU A 135 8.18 -5.77 11.46
CA LEU A 135 9.23 -6.52 12.14
C LEU A 135 9.03 -6.53 13.66
N GLU A 136 8.69 -5.38 14.25
CA GLU A 136 8.44 -5.27 15.69
C GLU A 136 7.20 -6.07 16.11
N HIS A 137 6.10 -5.95 15.39
CA HIS A 137 4.89 -6.75 15.64
C HIS A 137 5.14 -8.25 15.52
N HIS A 138 5.89 -8.69 14.51
CA HIS A 138 6.25 -10.10 14.32
C HIS A 138 7.03 -10.65 15.52
N ARG A 139 8.06 -9.93 15.98
CA ARG A 139 8.86 -10.31 17.14
C ARG A 139 8.05 -10.30 18.44
N ALA A 140 7.29 -9.23 18.68
CA ALA A 140 6.48 -9.08 19.88
C ALA A 140 5.38 -10.15 19.99
N ALA A 141 4.84 -10.60 18.88
CA ALA A 141 3.84 -11.68 18.81
C ALA A 141 4.46 -13.08 18.94
N GLY A 142 5.79 -13.23 18.87
CA GLY A 142 6.45 -14.54 18.90
C GLY A 142 6.12 -15.41 17.70
N LEU A 143 5.91 -14.80 16.52
CA LEU A 143 5.60 -15.52 15.29
C LEU A 143 6.81 -16.32 14.77
N PRO A 144 6.59 -17.44 14.06
CA PRO A 144 7.68 -18.27 13.55
C PRO A 144 8.52 -17.55 12.50
N GLY A 145 9.83 -17.79 12.56
CA GLY A 145 10.83 -17.08 11.75
C GLY A 145 11.34 -15.81 12.42
N GLY A 146 12.25 -15.14 11.78
CA GLY A 146 12.85 -13.91 12.29
C GLY A 146 12.80 -12.79 11.27
N ASP A 147 13.59 -11.74 11.46
CA ASP A 147 13.62 -10.54 10.60
C ASP A 147 13.87 -10.88 9.13
N ALA A 148 14.71 -11.86 8.83
CA ALA A 148 14.93 -12.32 7.47
C ALA A 148 13.65 -12.91 6.85
N THR A 149 12.85 -13.66 7.61
CA THR A 149 11.57 -14.21 7.18
C THR A 149 10.59 -13.09 6.81
N VAL A 150 10.43 -12.09 7.68
CA VAL A 150 9.56 -10.93 7.42
C VAL A 150 10.02 -10.15 6.19
N THR A 151 11.33 -9.93 6.06
CA THR A 151 11.90 -9.19 4.92
C THR A 151 11.66 -9.93 3.60
N VAL A 152 11.84 -11.26 3.57
CA VAL A 152 11.59 -12.06 2.36
C VAL A 152 10.10 -12.13 2.04
N LEU A 153 9.23 -12.26 3.06
CA LEU A 153 7.77 -12.17 2.87
C LEU A 153 7.36 -10.82 2.28
N TYR A 154 7.90 -9.72 2.81
CA TYR A 154 7.64 -8.38 2.27
C TYR A 154 7.96 -8.31 0.77
N LEU A 155 9.13 -8.81 0.35
CA LEU A 155 9.54 -8.80 -1.06
C LEU A 155 8.68 -9.73 -1.92
N ALA A 156 8.34 -10.91 -1.43
CA ALA A 156 7.49 -11.87 -2.15
C ALA A 156 6.06 -11.34 -2.32
N MET A 157 5.48 -10.76 -1.27
CA MET A 157 4.14 -10.18 -1.32
C MET A 157 4.11 -8.92 -2.20
N LEU A 158 5.17 -8.09 -2.18
CA LEU A 158 5.29 -6.95 -3.08
C LEU A 158 5.26 -7.40 -4.56
N GLY A 159 5.99 -8.47 -4.90
CA GLY A 159 5.98 -9.07 -6.24
C GLY A 159 4.60 -9.62 -6.62
N LEU A 160 3.98 -10.40 -5.74
CA LEU A 160 2.64 -10.96 -5.99
C LEU A 160 1.60 -9.86 -6.22
N LEU A 161 1.57 -8.83 -5.38
CA LEU A 161 0.63 -7.72 -5.49
C LEU A 161 0.88 -6.90 -6.76
N LEU A 162 2.14 -6.67 -7.10
CA LEU A 162 2.51 -5.99 -8.35
C LEU A 162 1.92 -6.72 -9.56
N GLU A 163 2.19 -8.04 -9.69
CA GLU A 163 1.69 -8.83 -10.81
C GLU A 163 0.15 -8.90 -10.81
N HIS A 164 -0.45 -9.25 -9.67
CA HIS A 164 -1.90 -9.40 -9.55
C HIS A 164 -2.67 -8.12 -9.92
N LEU A 165 -2.18 -6.95 -9.50
CA LEU A 165 -2.90 -5.69 -9.67
C LEU A 165 -2.56 -4.96 -10.98
N THR A 166 -1.42 -5.24 -11.61
CA THR A 166 -1.01 -4.56 -12.85
C THR A 166 -1.17 -5.40 -14.10
N LEU A 167 -0.85 -6.69 -14.03
CA LEU A 167 -0.91 -7.64 -15.16
C LEU A 167 -1.71 -8.89 -14.77
N PRO A 168 -3.03 -8.73 -14.49
CA PRO A 168 -3.87 -9.86 -14.09
C PRO A 168 -3.83 -10.98 -15.15
N GLY A 169 -3.69 -12.22 -14.67
CA GLY A 169 -3.62 -13.40 -15.53
C GLY A 169 -2.21 -13.87 -15.90
N VAL A 170 -1.15 -13.08 -15.66
CA VAL A 170 0.22 -13.50 -16.00
C VAL A 170 0.67 -14.76 -15.24
N LEU A 171 0.11 -15.00 -14.07
CA LEU A 171 0.43 -16.17 -13.24
C LEU A 171 -0.59 -17.32 -13.41
N ASP A 172 -1.62 -17.16 -14.22
CA ASP A 172 -2.65 -18.18 -14.43
C ASP A 172 -2.05 -19.42 -15.09
N GLY A 173 -2.30 -20.58 -14.47
CA GLY A 173 -1.82 -21.87 -15.00
C GLY A 173 -0.31 -22.12 -14.86
N VAL A 174 0.48 -21.17 -14.34
CA VAL A 174 1.94 -21.35 -14.12
C VAL A 174 2.22 -22.43 -13.08
N LEU A 175 1.38 -22.51 -12.06
CA LEU A 175 1.44 -23.56 -11.05
C LEU A 175 0.14 -24.38 -11.06
N PRO A 176 0.16 -25.60 -11.66
CA PRO A 176 -1.04 -26.43 -11.72
C PRO A 176 -1.63 -26.73 -10.35
N GLY A 177 -2.95 -26.55 -10.20
CA GLY A 177 -3.68 -26.79 -8.95
C GLY A 177 -3.53 -25.70 -7.88
N VAL A 178 -2.84 -24.62 -8.17
CA VAL A 178 -2.73 -23.46 -7.29
C VAL A 178 -3.64 -22.34 -7.78
N SER A 179 -4.59 -21.91 -6.92
CA SER A 179 -5.42 -20.74 -7.23
C SER A 179 -4.61 -19.44 -7.13
N VAL A 180 -4.92 -18.49 -8.01
CA VAL A 180 -4.27 -17.18 -8.06
C VAL A 180 -5.32 -16.13 -7.65
N PRO A 181 -5.02 -15.20 -6.72
CA PRO A 181 -3.74 -15.06 -5.99
C PRO A 181 -3.67 -15.84 -4.65
N ASP A 182 -4.80 -16.31 -4.11
CA ASP A 182 -4.88 -16.84 -2.73
C ASP A 182 -3.99 -18.05 -2.49
N GLY A 183 -4.02 -19.05 -3.37
CA GLY A 183 -3.15 -20.23 -3.24
C GLY A 183 -1.66 -19.91 -3.38
N LEU A 184 -1.31 -18.79 -4.05
CA LEU A 184 0.07 -18.32 -4.09
C LEU A 184 0.49 -17.70 -2.76
N VAL A 185 -0.40 -16.99 -2.05
CA VAL A 185 -0.13 -16.53 -0.69
C VAL A 185 0.23 -17.70 0.23
N ASP A 186 -0.60 -18.75 0.22
CA ASP A 186 -0.34 -19.96 1.02
C ASP A 186 1.00 -20.62 0.66
N ARG A 187 1.31 -20.71 -0.63
CA ARG A 187 2.58 -21.27 -1.12
C ARG A 187 3.78 -20.43 -0.70
N ILE A 188 3.69 -19.11 -0.80
CA ILE A 188 4.74 -18.17 -0.35
C ILE A 188 5.00 -18.38 1.13
N VAL A 189 3.96 -18.37 1.95
CA VAL A 189 4.08 -18.53 3.40
C VAL A 189 4.66 -19.91 3.74
N ALA A 190 4.16 -20.98 3.14
CA ALA A 190 4.67 -22.33 3.37
C ALA A 190 6.15 -22.52 2.98
N THR A 191 6.63 -21.74 2.00
CA THR A 191 8.02 -21.81 1.54
C THR A 191 8.97 -21.00 2.40
N ILE A 192 8.50 -19.84 2.92
CA ILE A 192 9.37 -18.85 3.59
C ILE A 192 9.32 -18.99 5.12
N VAL A 193 8.15 -19.31 5.67
CA VAL A 193 7.92 -19.35 7.13
C VAL A 193 8.17 -20.78 7.64
N PRO A 194 9.05 -20.98 8.63
CA PRO A 194 9.28 -22.31 9.20
C PRO A 194 8.01 -22.84 9.88
N GLU A 195 7.92 -24.17 9.97
CA GLU A 195 6.96 -24.81 10.87
C GLU A 195 7.40 -24.48 12.29
N GLY A 196 6.54 -23.84 13.06
CA GLY A 196 6.81 -23.48 14.46
C GLY A 196 6.86 -24.71 15.38
#